data_aa51bdf5b2dbf790ea4843f52c6656b0
#
_entry.id   aa51bdf5b2dbf790ea4843f52c6656b0
#
_cell.length_a   1.000
_cell.length_b   1.000
_cell.length_c   1.000
_cell.angle_alpha   90.00
_cell.angle_beta   90.00
_cell.angle_gamma   90.00
#
_symmetry.space_group_name_H-M   'P 1'
#
loop_
_entity.id
_entity.type
_entity.pdbx_description
1 polymer ?
#
loop_
_entity_poly.entity_id
_entity_poly.type
_entity_poly.pdbx_seq_one_letter_code
_entity_poly.pdbx_strand_id
1 'polypeptide(L)'
;MDLQTSIKSYKNNVASKYEFLDASNLEQIGNQKYFCSKKIDGQTFFLSVQNDNIQILNSSSQDFSINLQHIVEQVKNLKIKENIILVGELFDNSKKRERNGDVIVALTSKSSNLAIALFDIVKQENISNSFLEKYEKLKKLFGDDNTKPIFALSQ
;
A
#
# COMPACT_ATOMS: atom_id res chain seq x y z
N MET A 1 1.08 -15.60 -11.11
CA MET A 1 1.25 -14.15 -11.42
C MET A 1 2.65 -13.75 -10.98
N ASP A 2 3.50 -13.22 -11.88
CA ASP A 2 4.88 -12.86 -11.51
C ASP A 2 4.88 -11.52 -10.74
N LEU A 3 5.27 -11.59 -9.46
CA LEU A 3 5.25 -10.45 -8.55
C LEU A 3 6.32 -9.42 -8.90
N GLN A 4 7.54 -9.86 -9.24
CA GLN A 4 8.64 -8.95 -9.58
C GLN A 4 8.35 -8.14 -10.85
N THR A 5 7.83 -8.80 -11.89
CA THR A 5 7.38 -8.13 -13.11
C THR A 5 6.26 -7.14 -12.83
N SER A 6 5.31 -7.47 -11.95
CA SER A 6 4.22 -6.58 -11.57
C SER A 6 4.72 -5.33 -10.82
N ILE A 7 5.66 -5.50 -9.88
CA ILE A 7 6.30 -4.38 -9.17
C ILE A 7 7.04 -3.46 -10.14
N LYS A 8 7.85 -4.03 -11.04
CA LYS A 8 8.59 -3.26 -12.04
C LYS A 8 7.65 -2.49 -12.98
N SER A 9 6.59 -3.14 -13.45
CA SER A 9 5.59 -2.52 -14.31
C SER A 9 4.87 -1.37 -13.60
N TYR A 10 4.46 -1.55 -12.34
CA TYR A 10 3.83 -0.50 -11.55
C TYR A 10 4.75 0.72 -11.38
N LYS A 11 6.01 0.51 -11.02
CA LYS A 11 7.00 1.59 -10.90
C LYS A 11 7.16 2.39 -12.18
N ASN A 12 7.26 1.71 -13.32
CA ASN A 12 7.52 2.36 -14.61
C ASN A 12 6.28 3.03 -15.22
N ASN A 13 5.10 2.48 -15.00
CA ASN A 13 3.89 2.92 -15.72
C ASN A 13 2.91 3.71 -14.85
N VAL A 14 3.03 3.64 -13.52
CA VAL A 14 2.14 4.33 -12.59
C VAL A 14 2.94 5.29 -11.72
N ALA A 15 3.84 4.77 -10.86
CA ALA A 15 4.55 5.61 -9.89
C ALA A 15 5.44 6.67 -10.53
N SER A 16 6.04 6.38 -11.70
CA SER A 16 6.85 7.35 -12.44
C SER A 16 6.06 8.53 -13.01
N LYS A 17 4.73 8.45 -13.01
CA LYS A 17 3.83 9.51 -13.49
C LYS A 17 3.29 10.40 -12.37
N TYR A 18 3.68 10.12 -11.10
CA TYR A 18 3.30 10.98 -10.00
C TYR A 18 4.03 12.32 -10.12
N GLU A 19 3.24 13.39 -10.08
CA GLU A 19 3.74 14.76 -10.16
C GLU A 19 3.57 15.45 -8.81
N PHE A 20 4.54 16.28 -8.46
CA PHE A 20 4.39 17.16 -7.32
C PHE A 20 3.52 18.36 -7.73
N LEU A 21 2.45 18.59 -6.97
CA LEU A 21 1.63 19.78 -7.10
C LEU A 21 2.13 20.84 -6.12
N ASP A 22 2.64 21.94 -6.63
CA ASP A 22 2.90 23.14 -5.84
C ASP A 22 1.70 24.11 -5.89
N ALA A 23 1.78 25.18 -5.12
CA ALA A 23 0.69 26.16 -5.05
C ALA A 23 0.36 26.79 -6.42
N SER A 24 1.36 26.93 -7.31
CA SER A 24 1.17 27.51 -8.66
C SER A 24 0.43 26.56 -9.60
N ASN A 25 0.58 25.26 -9.40
CA ASN A 25 -0.08 24.22 -10.20
C ASN A 25 -1.51 23.91 -9.72
N LEU A 26 -1.84 24.23 -8.46
CA LEU A 26 -3.18 23.99 -7.91
C LEU A 26 -4.27 24.75 -8.68
N GLU A 27 -3.98 25.96 -9.17
CA GLU A 27 -4.92 26.74 -9.96
C GLU A 27 -5.24 26.07 -11.32
N GLN A 28 -4.32 25.26 -11.86
CA GLN A 28 -4.49 24.56 -13.14
C GLN A 28 -5.41 23.31 -13.01
N ILE A 29 -5.60 22.79 -11.79
CA ILE A 29 -6.44 21.62 -11.54
C ILE A 29 -7.92 21.96 -11.82
N GLY A 30 -8.32 23.23 -11.71
CA GLY A 30 -9.66 23.69 -12.04
C GLY A 30 -10.75 23.17 -11.09
N ASN A 31 -12.01 23.23 -11.52
CA ASN A 31 -13.18 22.84 -10.71
C ASN A 31 -13.55 21.34 -10.81
N GLN A 32 -12.61 20.47 -11.17
CA GLN A 32 -12.86 19.04 -11.22
C GLN A 32 -12.89 18.44 -9.82
N LYS A 33 -13.64 17.34 -9.64
CA LYS A 33 -13.65 16.60 -8.39
C LYS A 33 -12.43 15.67 -8.36
N TYR A 34 -11.66 15.77 -7.29
CA TYR A 34 -10.48 14.94 -7.03
C TYR A 34 -10.67 14.14 -5.76
N PHE A 35 -10.05 12.96 -5.73
CA PHE A 35 -9.87 12.23 -4.47
C PHE A 35 -8.58 12.71 -3.82
N CYS A 36 -8.64 12.98 -2.53
CA CYS A 36 -7.50 13.43 -1.74
C CYS A 36 -7.29 12.47 -0.58
N SER A 37 -6.05 12.10 -0.32
CA SER A 37 -5.69 11.30 0.85
C SER A 37 -4.47 11.90 1.56
N LYS A 38 -4.30 11.56 2.85
CA LYS A 38 -3.09 11.92 3.57
C LYS A 38 -1.88 11.26 2.89
N LYS A 39 -0.84 12.03 2.57
CA LYS A 39 0.44 11.47 2.17
C LYS A 39 1.19 11.00 3.42
N ILE A 40 1.34 9.69 3.56
CA ILE A 40 2.16 9.07 4.61
C ILE A 40 3.63 9.12 4.15
N ASP A 41 4.54 9.51 5.04
CA ASP A 41 5.97 9.55 4.78
C ASP A 41 6.64 8.27 5.33
N GLY A 42 6.43 7.19 4.64
CA GLY A 42 6.97 5.87 4.95
C GLY A 42 7.83 5.30 3.83
N GLN A 43 7.69 4.02 3.59
CA GLN A 43 8.32 3.30 2.47
C GLN A 43 7.28 2.54 1.67
N THR A 44 7.38 2.59 0.35
CA THR A 44 6.46 1.85 -0.52
C THR A 44 6.73 0.36 -0.46
N PHE A 45 5.69 -0.40 -0.13
CA PHE A 45 5.69 -1.86 -0.06
C PHE A 45 4.57 -2.46 -0.90
N PHE A 46 4.81 -3.67 -1.35
CA PHE A 46 3.86 -4.47 -2.13
C PHE A 46 3.45 -5.71 -1.33
N LEU A 47 2.15 -5.93 -1.23
CA LEU A 47 1.56 -7.12 -0.63
C LEU A 47 1.00 -8.01 -1.74
N SER A 48 1.45 -9.24 -1.79
CA SER A 48 0.91 -10.28 -2.69
C SER A 48 0.18 -11.35 -1.90
N VAL A 49 -1.03 -11.66 -2.33
CA VAL A 49 -1.77 -12.84 -1.87
C VAL A 49 -2.00 -13.72 -3.09
N GLN A 50 -1.40 -14.92 -3.11
CA GLN A 50 -1.52 -15.88 -4.22
C GLN A 50 -1.63 -17.29 -3.66
N ASN A 51 -2.78 -17.95 -3.86
CA ASN A 51 -3.02 -19.33 -3.40
C ASN A 51 -2.62 -19.54 -1.94
N ASP A 52 -3.10 -18.69 -1.04
CA ASP A 52 -2.78 -18.66 0.40
C ASP A 52 -1.33 -18.29 0.74
N ASN A 53 -0.46 -18.07 -0.25
CA ASN A 53 0.88 -17.55 -0.03
C ASN A 53 0.84 -16.03 0.05
N ILE A 54 1.34 -15.48 1.16
CA ILE A 54 1.38 -14.04 1.42
C ILE A 54 2.85 -13.62 1.44
N GLN A 55 3.17 -12.61 0.61
CA GLN A 55 4.49 -12.01 0.54
C GLN A 55 4.40 -10.50 0.65
N ILE A 56 5.32 -9.90 1.41
CA ILE A 56 5.43 -8.45 1.58
C ILE A 56 6.82 -8.02 1.11
N LEU A 57 6.88 -7.32 -0.02
CA LEU A 57 8.12 -6.94 -0.68
C LEU A 57 8.28 -5.42 -0.70
N ASN A 58 9.53 -4.96 -0.60
CA ASN A 58 9.84 -3.56 -0.87
C ASN A 58 9.87 -3.27 -2.38
N SER A 59 10.10 -2.01 -2.74
CA SER A 59 10.20 -1.58 -4.15
C SER A 59 11.40 -2.15 -4.91
N SER A 60 12.36 -2.78 -4.22
CA SER A 60 13.50 -3.51 -4.81
C SER A 60 13.27 -5.02 -4.84
N SER A 61 12.04 -5.48 -4.59
CA SER A 61 11.63 -6.90 -4.59
C SER A 61 12.31 -7.76 -3.51
N GLN A 62 12.80 -7.14 -2.42
CA GLN A 62 13.26 -7.86 -1.25
C GLN A 62 12.06 -8.24 -0.38
N ASP A 63 12.04 -9.48 0.11
CA ASP A 63 10.96 -10.02 0.94
C ASP A 63 11.18 -9.69 2.42
N PHE A 64 10.18 -9.06 3.04
CA PHE A 64 10.14 -8.69 4.46
C PHE A 64 9.01 -9.39 5.22
N SER A 65 8.40 -10.42 4.66
CA SER A 65 7.28 -11.14 5.29
C SER A 65 7.62 -11.64 6.69
N ILE A 66 8.88 -12.10 6.90
CA ILE A 66 9.37 -12.56 8.22
C ILE A 66 9.47 -11.41 9.23
N ASN A 67 9.76 -10.19 8.78
CA ASN A 67 9.85 -9.01 9.64
C ASN A 67 8.47 -8.44 9.99
N LEU A 68 7.45 -8.76 9.20
CA LEU A 68 6.09 -8.22 9.25
C LEU A 68 5.04 -9.30 9.54
N GLN A 69 5.38 -10.28 10.40
CA GLN A 69 4.52 -11.44 10.70
C GLN A 69 3.13 -11.04 11.20
N HIS A 70 3.02 -10.00 12.03
CA HIS A 70 1.74 -9.50 12.54
C HIS A 70 0.81 -9.01 11.40
N ILE A 71 1.38 -8.43 10.32
CA ILE A 71 0.62 -8.03 9.13
C ILE A 71 0.24 -9.28 8.31
N VAL A 72 1.19 -10.21 8.11
CA VAL A 72 0.93 -11.48 7.42
C VAL A 72 -0.20 -12.26 8.09
N GLU A 73 -0.19 -12.36 9.42
CA GLU A 73 -1.24 -13.05 10.19
C GLU A 73 -2.60 -12.35 10.03
N GLN A 74 -2.63 -11.02 10.07
CA GLN A 74 -3.88 -10.30 9.82
C GLN A 74 -4.42 -10.58 8.42
N VAL A 75 -3.58 -10.54 7.39
CA VAL A 75 -3.99 -10.84 6.01
C VAL A 75 -4.49 -12.29 5.87
N LYS A 76 -3.85 -13.26 6.51
CA LYS A 76 -4.32 -14.66 6.56
C LYS A 76 -5.73 -14.76 7.15
N ASN A 77 -6.00 -14.03 8.22
CA ASN A 77 -7.30 -14.05 8.90
C ASN A 77 -8.43 -13.45 8.03
N LEU A 78 -8.11 -12.61 7.06
CA LEU A 78 -9.09 -12.08 6.10
C LEU A 78 -9.56 -13.13 5.08
N LYS A 79 -8.85 -14.27 4.96
CA LYS A 79 -9.21 -15.39 4.06
C LYS A 79 -9.48 -14.92 2.62
N ILE A 80 -8.62 -14.05 2.10
CA ILE A 80 -8.70 -13.54 0.72
C ILE A 80 -8.46 -14.70 -0.24
N LYS A 81 -9.46 -15.07 -1.02
CA LYS A 81 -9.39 -16.20 -1.97
C LYS A 81 -8.87 -15.81 -3.35
N GLU A 82 -8.82 -14.52 -3.63
CA GLU A 82 -8.44 -13.99 -4.92
C GLU A 82 -6.93 -13.78 -4.98
N ASN A 83 -6.33 -14.08 -6.14
CA ASN A 83 -4.95 -13.68 -6.38
C ASN A 83 -4.88 -12.16 -6.60
N ILE A 84 -4.21 -11.45 -5.70
CA ILE A 84 -4.17 -10.00 -5.69
C ILE A 84 -2.76 -9.49 -5.35
N ILE A 85 -2.34 -8.43 -6.02
CA ILE A 85 -1.13 -7.66 -5.69
C ILE A 85 -1.56 -6.23 -5.36
N LEU A 86 -1.19 -5.79 -4.19
CA LEU A 86 -1.53 -4.50 -3.60
C LEU A 86 -0.27 -3.67 -3.40
N VAL A 87 -0.43 -2.35 -3.32
CA VAL A 87 0.64 -1.43 -2.95
C VAL A 87 0.16 -0.48 -1.87
N GLY A 88 1.07 -0.18 -0.95
CA GLY A 88 0.80 0.71 0.18
C GLY A 88 2.08 1.32 0.73
N GLU A 89 1.92 2.18 1.70
CA GLU A 89 3.02 2.79 2.43
C GLU A 89 3.17 2.13 3.79
N LEU A 90 4.36 1.56 4.04
CA LEU A 90 4.76 1.00 5.34
C LEU A 90 5.29 2.13 6.22
N PHE A 91 4.78 2.25 7.44
CA PHE A 91 5.16 3.30 8.39
C PHE A 91 5.09 2.81 9.83
N ASP A 92 5.73 3.53 10.75
CA ASP A 92 5.64 3.26 12.20
C ASP A 92 4.43 3.99 12.79
N ASN A 93 3.36 3.26 13.08
CA ASN A 93 2.09 3.78 13.59
C ASN A 93 2.14 4.25 15.05
N SER A 94 3.23 4.03 15.76
CA SER A 94 3.43 4.53 17.13
C SER A 94 3.89 5.99 17.17
N LYS A 95 4.30 6.55 16.05
CA LYS A 95 4.87 7.89 15.96
C LYS A 95 3.80 8.94 15.66
N LYS A 96 3.90 10.10 16.32
CA LYS A 96 3.03 11.25 16.03
C LYS A 96 3.23 11.81 14.62
N ARG A 97 4.43 11.63 14.05
CA ARG A 97 4.80 12.03 12.71
C ARG A 97 5.54 10.87 12.05
N GLU A 98 5.02 10.44 10.93
CA GLU A 98 5.64 9.40 10.12
C GLU A 98 6.95 9.92 9.51
N ARG A 99 8.00 9.08 9.53
CA ARG A 99 9.29 9.35 8.89
C ARG A 99 9.83 8.08 8.27
N ASN A 100 10.30 8.17 7.05
CA ASN A 100 10.91 7.03 6.33
C ASN A 100 12.04 6.37 7.14
N GLY A 101 12.89 7.14 7.83
CA GLY A 101 13.98 6.61 8.65
C GLY A 101 13.50 5.73 9.81
N ASP A 102 12.35 6.01 10.41
CA ASP A 102 11.79 5.22 11.52
C ASP A 102 11.40 3.80 11.05
N VAL A 103 10.98 3.66 9.80
CA VAL A 103 10.60 2.37 9.19
C VAL A 103 11.78 1.40 9.17
N ILE A 104 12.98 1.86 8.80
CA ILE A 104 14.18 1.02 8.72
C ILE A 104 14.53 0.46 10.10
N VAL A 105 14.50 1.30 11.12
CA VAL A 105 14.78 0.91 12.52
C VAL A 105 13.72 -0.09 13.00
N ALA A 106 12.45 0.19 12.76
CA ALA A 106 11.34 -0.65 13.16
C ALA A 106 11.34 -2.02 12.44
N LEU A 107 11.70 -2.08 11.14
CA LEU A 107 11.88 -3.32 10.39
C LEU A 107 12.99 -4.19 10.98
N THR A 108 14.13 -3.59 11.34
CA THR A 108 15.27 -4.31 11.92
C THR A 108 14.90 -4.91 13.29
N SER A 109 14.15 -4.19 14.09
CA SER A 109 13.67 -4.64 15.40
C SER A 109 12.42 -5.52 15.34
N LYS A 110 11.86 -5.79 14.15
CA LYS A 110 10.60 -6.51 13.94
C LYS A 110 9.44 -5.93 14.75
N SER A 111 9.34 -4.62 14.79
CA SER A 111 8.34 -3.90 15.58
C SER A 111 6.92 -4.22 15.11
N SER A 112 6.04 -4.59 16.05
CA SER A 112 4.60 -4.76 15.79
C SER A 112 3.86 -3.44 15.59
N ASN A 113 4.53 -2.30 15.75
CA ASN A 113 3.95 -0.99 15.48
C ASN A 113 3.98 -0.62 14.00
N LEU A 114 4.68 -1.41 13.16
CA LEU A 114 4.64 -1.21 11.71
C LEU A 114 3.26 -1.48 11.16
N ALA A 115 2.77 -0.59 10.32
CA ALA A 115 1.50 -0.70 9.63
C ALA A 115 1.63 -0.38 8.13
N ILE A 116 0.75 -0.95 7.30
CA ILE A 116 0.66 -0.64 5.87
C ILE A 116 -0.66 0.05 5.57
N ALA A 117 -0.59 1.26 5.05
CA ALA A 117 -1.73 1.97 4.47
C ALA A 117 -1.80 1.68 2.97
N LEU A 118 -2.75 0.85 2.56
CA LEU A 118 -2.94 0.45 1.16
C LEU A 118 -3.63 1.56 0.37
N PHE A 119 -3.09 1.90 -0.80
CA PHE A 119 -3.64 2.98 -1.63
C PHE A 119 -3.93 2.57 -3.08
N ASP A 120 -3.44 1.40 -3.57
CA ASP A 120 -3.78 0.93 -4.91
C ASP A 120 -3.75 -0.60 -5.03
N ILE A 121 -4.47 -1.11 -6.04
CA ILE A 121 -4.41 -2.50 -6.49
C ILE A 121 -3.57 -2.54 -7.76
N VAL A 122 -2.39 -3.16 -7.65
CA VAL A 122 -1.43 -3.28 -8.76
C VAL A 122 -1.94 -4.26 -9.80
N LYS A 123 -2.46 -5.40 -9.35
CA LYS A 123 -2.97 -6.47 -10.22
C LYS A 123 -3.99 -7.34 -9.51
N GLN A 124 -5.09 -7.60 -10.22
CA GLN A 124 -6.12 -8.56 -9.85
C GLN A 124 -6.87 -8.99 -11.12
N GLU A 125 -7.39 -10.21 -11.14
CA GLU A 125 -8.29 -10.64 -12.22
C GLU A 125 -9.61 -9.88 -12.15
N ASN A 126 -10.10 -9.43 -13.31
CA ASN A 126 -11.41 -8.77 -13.46
C ASN A 126 -11.61 -7.45 -12.68
N ILE A 127 -10.54 -6.75 -12.31
CA ILE A 127 -10.67 -5.39 -11.78
C ILE A 127 -10.51 -4.37 -12.91
N SER A 128 -11.36 -3.35 -12.91
CA SER A 128 -11.19 -2.21 -13.82
C SER A 128 -10.00 -1.35 -13.39
N ASN A 129 -9.56 -0.48 -14.31
CA ASN A 129 -8.52 0.51 -13.99
C ASN A 129 -9.06 1.74 -13.26
N SER A 130 -10.37 1.76 -12.92
CA SER A 130 -10.99 2.85 -12.19
C SER A 130 -10.41 2.95 -10.78
N PHE A 131 -9.93 4.12 -10.41
CA PHE A 131 -9.44 4.40 -9.05
C PHE A 131 -10.51 4.13 -7.99
N LEU A 132 -11.75 4.58 -8.25
CA LEU A 132 -12.86 4.41 -7.31
C LEU A 132 -13.17 2.93 -7.03
N GLU A 133 -13.24 2.10 -8.06
CA GLU A 133 -13.50 0.66 -7.89
C GLU A 133 -12.39 -0.03 -7.11
N LYS A 134 -11.13 0.32 -7.39
CA LYS A 134 -9.98 -0.20 -6.64
C LYS A 134 -10.03 0.22 -5.17
N TYR A 135 -10.34 1.48 -4.90
CA TYR A 135 -10.47 2.00 -3.55
C TYR A 135 -11.60 1.33 -2.76
N GLU A 136 -12.79 1.22 -3.35
CA GLU A 136 -13.92 0.52 -2.73
C GLU A 136 -13.60 -0.94 -2.43
N LYS A 137 -12.88 -1.62 -3.32
CA LYS A 137 -12.40 -2.97 -3.10
C LYS A 137 -11.40 -3.05 -1.94
N LEU A 138 -10.42 -2.16 -1.89
CA LEU A 138 -9.48 -2.08 -0.76
C LEU A 138 -10.23 -1.88 0.56
N LYS A 139 -11.15 -0.92 0.59
CA LYS A 139 -11.95 -0.64 1.78
C LYS A 139 -12.82 -1.82 2.21
N LYS A 140 -13.40 -2.55 1.25
CA LYS A 140 -14.18 -3.76 1.52
C LYS A 140 -13.35 -4.89 2.12
N LEU A 141 -12.09 -5.08 1.64
CA LEU A 141 -11.20 -6.15 2.09
C LEU A 141 -10.52 -5.84 3.44
N PHE A 142 -10.05 -4.62 3.63
CA PHE A 142 -9.16 -4.25 4.74
C PHE A 142 -9.80 -3.27 5.74
N GLY A 143 -10.89 -2.61 5.37
CA GLY A 143 -11.41 -1.47 6.13
C GLY A 143 -10.51 -0.24 6.03
N ASP A 144 -10.90 0.85 6.67
CA ASP A 144 -10.17 2.12 6.75
C ASP A 144 -9.78 2.51 8.20
N ASP A 145 -9.79 1.52 9.09
CA ASP A 145 -9.40 1.68 10.49
C ASP A 145 -7.87 1.73 10.62
N ASN A 146 -7.32 2.91 10.79
CA ASN A 146 -5.87 3.17 10.89
C ASN A 146 -5.22 2.70 12.20
N THR A 147 -5.99 2.12 13.12
CA THR A 147 -5.45 1.47 14.33
C THR A 147 -4.98 0.04 14.04
N LYS A 148 -5.36 -0.52 12.89
CA LYS A 148 -4.96 -1.86 12.45
C LYS A 148 -3.60 -1.87 11.77
N PRO A 149 -2.88 -3.00 11.80
CA PRO A 149 -1.59 -3.14 11.11
C PRO A 149 -1.67 -3.05 9.59
N ILE A 150 -2.85 -3.26 8.98
CA ILE A 150 -3.09 -3.06 7.56
C ILE A 150 -4.51 -2.55 7.32
N PHE A 151 -4.66 -1.51 6.50
CA PHE A 151 -5.92 -0.85 6.22
C PHE A 151 -5.90 -0.16 4.85
N ALA A 152 -7.08 0.15 4.29
CA ALA A 152 -7.19 1.02 3.11
C ALA A 152 -7.00 2.48 3.52
N LEU A 153 -6.14 3.22 2.84
CA LEU A 153 -5.91 4.65 3.10
C LEU A 153 -7.19 5.44 2.80
N SER A 154 -7.71 6.17 3.79
CA SER A 154 -8.93 6.99 3.63
C SER A 154 -8.77 8.09 2.59
N GLN A 155 -9.85 8.36 1.83
CA GLN A 155 -9.94 9.38 0.79
C GLN A 155 -10.83 10.54 1.22
#